data_f4409292cb290ed6050a623a6cf27a07
#
_entry.id   f4409292cb290ed6050a623a6cf27a07
#
_cell.length_a   1.000
_cell.length_b   1.000
_cell.length_c   1.000
_cell.angle_alpha   90.00
_cell.angle_beta   90.00
_cell.angle_gamma   90.00
#
_symmetry.space_group_name_H-M   'P 1'
#
loop_
_entity.id
_entity.type
_entity.pdbx_description
1 polymer ?
#
loop_
_entity_poly.entity_id
_entity_poly.type
_entity_poly.pdbx_seq_one_letter_code
_entity_poly.pdbx_strand_id
1 'polypeptide(L)'
;MSRYNHLKNSQYTIDDFKKSVVGLDRDGVINLDRGTYTWKKEDFEPIPKSIEAVSLIRQKGHKVVIITNQAGIHKGLYTEDDVNSLHHHMLDLFGQA
;
A
#
# COMPACT_ATOMS: atom_id res chain seq x y z
N MET A 1 -4.31 -9.48 -10.33
CA MET A 1 -3.89 -8.61 -9.25
C MET A 1 -4.54 -7.26 -9.37
N SER A 2 -5.27 -6.88 -8.37
CA SER A 2 -5.70 -5.50 -8.31
C SER A 2 -4.50 -4.71 -7.86
N ARG A 3 -3.89 -4.03 -8.78
CA ARG A 3 -2.69 -3.35 -8.40
C ARG A 3 -2.98 -1.90 -8.11
N TYR A 4 -2.11 -1.37 -7.40
CA TYR A 4 -2.18 -0.01 -6.97
C TYR A 4 -1.97 0.94 -8.14
N ASN A 5 -2.59 2.09 -8.06
CA ASN A 5 -2.59 3.06 -9.14
C ASN A 5 -1.21 3.52 -9.57
N HIS A 6 -0.23 3.46 -8.70
CA HIS A 6 1.13 3.82 -9.05
C HIS A 6 1.63 3.06 -10.27
N LEU A 7 1.34 1.78 -10.33
CA LEU A 7 1.75 0.96 -11.46
C LEU A 7 0.81 1.12 -12.65
N LYS A 8 -0.50 1.25 -12.39
CA LYS A 8 -1.49 1.42 -13.45
C LYS A 8 -1.24 2.67 -14.29
N ASN A 9 -0.85 3.74 -13.64
CA ASN A 9 -0.66 5.03 -14.31
C ASN A 9 0.70 5.17 -14.96
N SER A 10 1.52 4.15 -14.86
CA SER A 10 2.84 4.13 -15.51
C SER A 10 3.72 5.33 -15.15
N GLN A 11 3.61 5.79 -13.91
CA GLN A 11 4.40 6.91 -13.42
C GLN A 11 5.86 6.53 -13.18
N TYR A 12 6.15 5.23 -13.18
CA TYR A 12 7.47 4.71 -12.90
C TYR A 12 7.99 3.97 -14.12
N THR A 13 9.26 4.14 -14.40
CA THR A 13 9.94 3.41 -15.46
C THR A 13 10.63 2.18 -14.88
N ILE A 14 11.09 1.29 -15.75
CA ILE A 14 11.89 0.14 -15.32
C ILE A 14 13.17 0.61 -14.63
N ASP A 15 13.76 1.69 -15.10
CA ASP A 15 14.97 2.23 -14.50
C ASP A 15 14.72 2.74 -13.08
N ASP A 16 13.56 3.35 -12.83
CA ASP A 16 13.20 3.76 -11.48
C ASP A 16 13.15 2.57 -10.54
N PHE A 17 12.54 1.47 -10.97
CA PHE A 17 12.48 0.25 -10.15
C PHE A 17 13.87 -0.33 -9.88
N LYS A 18 14.75 -0.26 -10.84
CA LYS A 18 16.11 -0.78 -10.67
C LYS A 18 16.96 0.07 -9.74
N LYS A 19 16.71 1.38 -9.69
CA LYS A 19 17.61 2.31 -9.00
C LYS A 19 17.22 2.56 -7.55
N SER A 20 15.96 2.90 -7.29
CA SER A 20 15.62 3.47 -5.99
C SER A 20 14.22 3.14 -5.50
N VAL A 21 13.54 2.22 -6.14
CA VAL A 21 12.16 1.88 -5.75
C VAL A 21 12.14 0.63 -4.90
N VAL A 22 11.45 0.70 -3.78
CA VAL A 22 11.22 -0.43 -2.89
C VAL A 22 9.76 -0.81 -2.97
N GLY A 23 9.48 -2.04 -3.38
CA GLY A 23 8.12 -2.57 -3.43
C GLY A 23 7.82 -3.29 -2.12
N LEU A 24 6.68 -2.98 -1.51
CA LEU A 24 6.25 -3.60 -0.26
C LEU A 24 4.84 -4.13 -0.41
N ASP A 25 4.61 -5.34 0.10
CA ASP A 25 3.25 -5.83 0.25
C ASP A 25 2.54 -5.02 1.32
N ARG A 26 1.22 -4.90 1.19
CA ARG A 26 0.43 -4.22 2.20
C ARG A 26 0.08 -5.17 3.35
N ASP A 27 -0.75 -6.19 3.07
CA ASP A 27 -1.23 -7.10 4.12
C ASP A 27 -0.09 -7.98 4.63
N GLY A 28 0.10 -7.99 5.92
CA GLY A 28 1.18 -8.74 6.55
C GLY A 28 2.51 -8.01 6.61
N VAL A 29 2.64 -6.86 5.96
CA VAL A 29 3.86 -6.04 5.98
C VAL A 29 3.57 -4.65 6.53
N ILE A 30 2.60 -3.95 5.97
CA ILE A 30 2.21 -2.61 6.42
C ILE A 30 1.13 -2.71 7.51
N ASN A 31 0.11 -3.52 7.26
CA ASN A 31 -0.99 -3.73 8.20
C ASN A 31 -1.12 -5.21 8.54
N LEU A 32 -1.70 -5.48 9.68
CA LEU A 32 -1.94 -6.85 10.11
C LEU A 32 -2.83 -7.57 9.11
N ASP A 33 -2.43 -8.80 8.75
CA ASP A 33 -3.22 -9.67 7.92
C ASP A 33 -4.22 -10.40 8.80
N ARG A 34 -5.50 -10.07 8.67
CA ARG A 34 -6.56 -10.58 9.52
C ARG A 34 -7.12 -11.92 9.05
N GLY A 35 -6.61 -12.43 7.94
CA GLY A 35 -7.17 -13.64 7.32
C GLY A 35 -8.44 -13.36 6.53
N THR A 36 -8.89 -12.13 6.47
CA THR A 36 -10.02 -11.66 5.67
C THR A 36 -9.58 -10.42 4.90
N TYR A 37 -10.41 -9.98 3.95
CA TYR A 37 -10.08 -8.79 3.19
C TYR A 37 -10.12 -7.56 4.08
N THR A 38 -9.10 -6.72 4.00
CA THR A 38 -9.05 -5.42 4.67
C THR A 38 -9.30 -4.34 3.65
N TRP A 39 -10.47 -3.72 3.72
CA TRP A 39 -10.87 -2.66 2.78
C TRP A 39 -11.47 -1.45 3.48
N LYS A 40 -11.74 -1.53 4.78
CA LYS A 40 -12.23 -0.42 5.59
C LYS A 40 -11.10 0.13 6.44
N LYS A 41 -11.08 1.45 6.63
CA LYS A 41 -10.07 2.05 7.49
C LYS A 41 -10.19 1.58 8.94
N GLU A 42 -11.39 1.22 9.39
CA GLU A 42 -11.62 0.72 10.74
C GLU A 42 -10.94 -0.61 10.99
N ASP A 43 -10.73 -1.38 9.92
CA ASP A 43 -10.08 -2.70 9.98
C ASP A 43 -8.58 -2.62 9.69
N PHE A 44 -8.09 -1.46 9.29
CA PHE A 44 -6.69 -1.27 8.93
C PHE A 44 -5.88 -1.03 10.20
N GLU A 45 -5.08 -2.03 10.55
CA GLU A 45 -4.26 -1.96 11.76
C GLU A 45 -2.80 -2.03 11.36
N PRO A 46 -2.07 -0.91 11.42
CA PRO A 46 -0.65 -0.91 11.06
C PRO A 46 0.15 -1.86 11.95
N ILE A 47 1.07 -2.58 11.32
CA ILE A 47 2.02 -3.38 12.07
C ILE A 47 2.93 -2.41 12.84
N PRO A 48 3.22 -2.67 14.11
CA PRO A 48 4.08 -1.77 14.89
C PRO A 48 5.38 -1.48 14.13
N LYS A 49 5.73 -0.18 14.07
CA LYS A 49 6.92 0.34 13.41
C LYS A 49 6.92 0.27 11.89
N SER A 50 5.85 -0.24 11.25
CA SER A 50 5.82 -0.27 9.78
C SER A 50 5.83 1.13 9.19
N ILE A 51 5.09 2.06 9.78
CA ILE A 51 5.03 3.45 9.32
C ILE A 51 6.39 4.12 9.46
N GLU A 52 7.07 3.90 10.59
CA GLU A 52 8.41 4.42 10.80
C GLU A 52 9.40 3.84 9.79
N ALA A 53 9.29 2.55 9.50
CA ALA A 53 10.17 1.90 8.54
C ALA A 53 9.99 2.49 7.13
N VAL A 54 8.75 2.70 6.70
CA VAL A 54 8.47 3.33 5.41
C VAL A 54 9.07 4.74 5.38
N SER A 55 8.91 5.49 6.46
CA SER A 55 9.47 6.83 6.57
C SER A 55 10.99 6.82 6.43
N LEU A 56 11.67 5.88 7.10
CA LEU A 56 13.13 5.75 7.01
C LEU A 56 13.59 5.41 5.59
N ILE A 57 12.89 4.51 4.92
CA ILE A 57 13.21 4.15 3.54
C ILE A 57 13.12 5.38 2.65
N ARG A 58 12.06 6.17 2.82
CA ARG A 58 11.87 7.38 2.04
C ARG A 58 12.93 8.45 2.35
N GLN A 59 13.31 8.59 3.62
CA GLN A 59 14.35 9.54 4.03
C GLN A 59 15.70 9.20 3.41
N LYS A 60 15.94 7.95 3.11
CA LYS A 60 17.18 7.53 2.45
C LYS A 60 17.13 7.69 0.93
N GLY A 61 16.09 8.31 0.41
CA GLY A 61 15.99 8.63 -1.01
C GLY A 61 15.29 7.58 -1.87
N HIS A 62 14.75 6.54 -1.26
CA HIS A 62 14.02 5.52 -2.00
C HIS A 62 12.55 5.89 -2.18
N LYS A 63 11.99 5.55 -3.33
CA LYS A 63 10.55 5.59 -3.53
C LYS A 63 9.95 4.29 -3.00
N VAL A 64 8.78 4.38 -2.41
CA VAL A 64 8.08 3.21 -1.89
C VAL A 64 6.81 2.99 -2.71
N VAL A 65 6.63 1.77 -3.19
CA VAL A 65 5.44 1.36 -3.92
C VAL A 65 4.78 0.24 -3.11
N ILE A 66 3.51 0.45 -2.79
CA ILE A 66 2.73 -0.56 -2.07
C ILE A 66 2.03 -1.44 -3.10
N ILE A 67 2.25 -2.73 -3.00
CA ILE A 67 1.67 -3.73 -3.89
C ILE A 67 0.65 -4.53 -3.09
N THR A 68 -0.57 -4.60 -3.59
CA THR A 68 -1.64 -5.30 -2.89
C THR A 68 -2.51 -6.07 -3.87
N ASN A 69 -2.98 -7.24 -3.45
CA ASN A 69 -3.93 -8.03 -4.18
C ASN A 69 -5.32 -7.79 -3.61
N GLN A 70 -6.24 -7.29 -4.43
CA GLN A 70 -7.59 -6.95 -4.01
C GLN A 70 -8.61 -7.86 -4.70
N ALA A 71 -8.47 -9.16 -4.47
CA ALA A 71 -9.37 -10.16 -5.07
C ALA A 71 -10.83 -9.94 -4.68
N GLY A 72 -11.09 -9.32 -3.53
CA GLY A 72 -12.45 -9.04 -3.08
C GLY A 72 -13.21 -8.09 -4.01
N ILE A 73 -12.53 -7.21 -4.73
CA ILE A 73 -13.17 -6.34 -5.73
C ILE A 73 -13.77 -7.22 -6.83
N HIS A 74 -12.99 -8.15 -7.32
CA HIS A 74 -13.43 -9.06 -8.38
C HIS A 74 -14.59 -9.93 -7.93
N LYS A 75 -14.63 -10.28 -6.66
CA LYS A 75 -15.71 -11.07 -6.08
C LYS A 75 -16.93 -10.24 -5.69
N GLY A 76 -16.87 -8.93 -5.86
CA GLY A 76 -17.98 -8.04 -5.53
C GLY A 76 -18.17 -7.77 -4.05
N LEU A 77 -17.17 -8.02 -3.23
CA LEU A 77 -17.26 -7.83 -1.78
C LEU A 77 -17.04 -6.36 -1.38
N TYR A 78 -16.31 -5.62 -2.19
CA TYR A 78 -16.07 -4.19 -2.00
C TYR A 78 -15.61 -3.60 -3.33
N THR A 79 -15.53 -2.27 -3.41
CA THR A 79 -15.26 -1.57 -4.66
C THR A 79 -13.84 -1.00 -4.70
N GLU A 80 -13.41 -0.55 -5.89
CA GLU A 80 -12.16 0.18 -6.01
C GLU A 80 -12.20 1.47 -5.19
N ASP A 81 -13.34 2.15 -5.14
CA ASP A 81 -13.49 3.37 -4.34
C ASP A 81 -13.27 3.08 -2.86
N ASP A 82 -13.77 1.95 -2.37
CA ASP A 82 -13.54 1.53 -0.99
C ASP A 82 -12.05 1.37 -0.72
N VAL A 83 -11.36 0.68 -1.61
CA VAL A 83 -9.92 0.46 -1.48
C VAL A 83 -9.14 1.77 -1.58
N ASN A 84 -9.53 2.64 -2.50
CA ASN A 84 -8.87 3.93 -2.64
C ASN A 84 -9.03 4.77 -1.38
N SER A 85 -10.20 4.76 -0.76
CA SER A 85 -10.42 5.46 0.50
C SER A 85 -9.53 4.92 1.61
N LEU A 86 -9.40 3.60 1.70
CA LEU A 86 -8.49 2.98 2.65
C LEU A 86 -7.05 3.42 2.40
N HIS A 87 -6.63 3.44 1.15
CA HIS A 87 -5.26 3.79 0.81
C HIS A 87 -4.95 5.26 1.04
N HIS A 88 -5.94 6.14 0.88
CA HIS A 88 -5.77 7.54 1.29
C HIS A 88 -5.52 7.65 2.78
N HIS A 89 -6.26 6.91 3.57
CA HIS A 89 -6.03 6.85 5.02
C HIS A 89 -4.61 6.35 5.33
N MET A 90 -4.17 5.30 4.66
CA MET A 90 -2.83 4.76 4.83
C MET A 90 -1.75 5.79 4.49
N LEU A 91 -1.93 6.49 3.37
CA LEU A 91 -0.97 7.51 2.93
C LEU A 91 -0.92 8.68 3.91
N ASP A 92 -2.06 9.05 4.49
CA ASP A 92 -2.10 10.08 5.53
C ASP A 92 -1.27 9.67 6.74
N LEU A 93 -1.35 8.41 7.14
CA LEU A 93 -0.54 7.91 8.24
C LEU A 93 0.96 8.01 7.91
N PHE A 94 1.35 7.68 6.69
CA PHE A 94 2.75 7.81 6.27
C PHE A 94 3.21 9.27 6.27
N GLY A 95 2.35 10.18 5.89
CA GLY A 95 2.67 11.60 5.86
C GLY A 95 2.86 12.22 7.23
N GLN A 96 2.37 11.57 8.27
CA GLN A 96 2.49 12.04 9.65
C GLN A 96 3.75 11.52 10.34
N ALA A 97 4.44 10.60 9.74
CA ALA A 97 5.59 9.94 10.35
C ALA A 97 6.90 10.73 10.17
#